data_96b6d34a3ee79a8647b6525792a188e7
#
_entry.id   96b6d34a3ee79a8647b6525792a188e7
#
_cell.length_a   1.000
_cell.length_b   1.000
_cell.length_c   1.000
_cell.angle_alpha   90.00
_cell.angle_beta   90.00
_cell.angle_gamma   90.00
#
_symmetry.space_group_name_H-M   'P 1'
#
loop_
_entity.id
_entity.type
_entity.pdbx_description
1 polymer ?
#
loop_
_entity_poly.entity_id
_entity_poly.type
_entity_poly.pdbx_seq_one_letter_code
_entity_poly.pdbx_strand_id
1 'polypeptide(L)' 'AVKVWQIIIGAAADGNFGSGTERMTKTWQGNHGLTADGIVGKMSWKAGLEAL' A
#
# COMPACT_ATOMS: atom_id res chain seq x y z
N ALA A 1 -0.27 5.39 -10.70
CA ALA A 1 -0.33 5.50 -9.24
C ALA A 1 0.18 4.26 -8.51
N VAL A 2 0.17 3.09 -9.16
CA VAL A 2 0.64 1.86 -8.51
C VAL A 2 2.11 1.96 -8.10
N LYS A 3 2.97 2.52 -8.94
CA LYS A 3 4.38 2.68 -8.60
C LYS A 3 4.58 3.54 -7.36
N VAL A 4 3.83 4.62 -7.24
CA VAL A 4 3.91 5.51 -6.07
C VAL A 4 3.51 4.76 -4.81
N TRP A 5 2.43 4.00 -4.88
CA TRP A 5 1.98 3.20 -3.75
C TRP A 5 3.02 2.15 -3.36
N GLN A 6 3.61 1.48 -4.34
CA GLN A 6 4.65 0.49 -4.08
C GLN A 6 5.85 1.09 -3.36
N ILE A 7 6.25 2.31 -3.74
CA ILE A 7 7.32 3.02 -3.05
C ILE A 7 6.93 3.29 -1.60
N ILE A 8 5.71 3.74 -1.37
CA ILE A 8 5.21 4.05 -0.03
C ILE A 8 5.30 2.84 0.90
N ILE A 9 4.88 1.67 0.41
CA ILE A 9 4.85 0.46 1.24
C ILE A 9 6.15 -0.33 1.22
N GLY A 10 7.13 0.09 0.44
CA GLY A 10 8.43 -0.56 0.37
C GLY A 10 8.46 -1.79 -0.54
N ALA A 11 7.51 -1.92 -1.45
CA ALA A 11 7.49 -3.00 -2.43
C ALA A 11 8.29 -2.64 -3.67
N ALA A 12 8.52 -3.63 -4.54
CA ALA A 12 9.19 -3.37 -5.83
C ALA A 12 8.29 -2.49 -6.69
N ALA A 13 8.80 -1.33 -7.10
CA ALA A 13 8.01 -0.33 -7.82
C ALA A 13 8.01 -0.63 -9.32
N ASP A 14 7.37 -1.75 -9.71
CA ASP A 14 7.29 -2.20 -11.10
C ASP A 14 6.00 -1.77 -11.81
N GLY A 15 5.07 -1.16 -11.09
CA GLY A 15 3.80 -0.72 -11.64
C GLY A 15 2.75 -1.83 -11.75
N ASN A 16 3.07 -3.06 -11.36
CA ASN A 16 2.16 -4.19 -11.41
C ASN A 16 1.64 -4.50 -10.01
N PHE A 17 0.33 -4.32 -9.80
CA PHE A 17 -0.30 -4.64 -8.53
C PHE A 17 -0.66 -6.13 -8.51
N GLY A 18 0.35 -6.96 -8.26
CA GLY A 18 0.16 -8.40 -8.20
C GLY A 18 0.01 -8.90 -6.77
N SER A 19 0.08 -10.22 -6.60
CA SER A 19 -0.11 -10.85 -5.29
C SER A 19 0.94 -10.41 -4.26
N GLY A 20 2.16 -10.14 -4.69
CA GLY A 20 3.21 -9.64 -3.80
C GLY A 20 2.90 -8.26 -3.25
N THR A 21 2.49 -7.34 -4.13
CA THR A 21 2.09 -6.00 -3.72
C THR A 21 0.85 -6.04 -2.83
N GLU A 22 -0.11 -6.90 -3.15
CA GLU A 22 -1.31 -7.06 -2.33
C GLU A 22 -0.95 -7.50 -0.92
N ARG A 23 -0.09 -8.49 -0.79
CA ARG A 23 0.35 -8.98 0.52
C ARG A 23 1.03 -7.89 1.32
N MET A 24 1.93 -7.14 0.70
CA MET A 24 2.63 -6.05 1.36
C MET A 24 1.68 -4.92 1.74
N THR A 25 0.68 -4.66 0.90
CA THR A 25 -0.36 -3.68 1.19
C THR A 25 -1.12 -4.06 2.44
N LYS A 26 -1.52 -5.33 2.57
CA LYS A 26 -2.23 -5.81 3.76
C LYS A 26 -1.39 -5.65 5.02
N THR A 27 -0.12 -6.01 4.95
CA THR A 27 0.79 -5.87 6.09
C THR A 27 0.93 -4.41 6.48
N TRP A 28 1.12 -3.54 5.50
CA TRP A 28 1.26 -2.11 5.75
C TRP A 28 -0.02 -1.52 6.36
N GLN A 29 -1.18 -1.91 5.82
CA GLN A 29 -2.46 -1.44 6.34
C GLN A 29 -2.64 -1.83 7.81
N GLY A 30 -2.34 -3.08 8.14
CA GLY A 30 -2.42 -3.55 9.52
C GLY A 30 -1.51 -2.78 10.45
N ASN A 31 -0.28 -2.49 10.00
CA ASN A 31 0.69 -1.73 10.79
C ASN A 31 0.26 -0.28 11.03
N HIS A 32 -0.61 0.25 10.17
CA HIS A 32 -1.09 1.63 10.29
C HIS A 32 -2.52 1.72 10.83
N GLY A 33 -3.02 0.63 11.41
CA GLY A 33 -4.34 0.62 12.03
C GLY A 33 -5.50 0.71 11.05
N LEU A 34 -5.27 0.33 9.80
CA LEU A 34 -6.31 0.32 8.77
C LEU A 34 -6.85 -1.09 8.57
N THR A 35 -7.99 -1.19 7.89
CA THR A 35 -8.52 -2.49 7.49
C THR A 35 -7.56 -3.13 6.48
N ALA A 36 -7.02 -4.29 6.83
CA ALA A 36 -6.05 -5.00 6.00
C ALA A 36 -6.75 -5.83 4.94
N ASP A 37 -7.38 -5.16 3.98
CA ASP A 37 -8.15 -5.80 2.91
C ASP A 37 -7.40 -5.90 1.58
N GLY A 38 -6.22 -5.29 1.50
CA GLY A 38 -5.44 -5.26 0.26
C GLY A 38 -5.95 -4.27 -0.77
N ILE A 39 -6.97 -3.50 -0.44
CA ILE A 39 -7.56 -2.52 -1.34
C ILE A 39 -7.04 -1.14 -1.01
N VAL A 40 -6.40 -0.49 -1.99
CA VAL A 40 -5.82 0.84 -1.78
C VAL A 40 -6.88 1.88 -2.09
N GLY A 41 -7.64 2.23 -1.07
CA GLY A 41 -8.68 3.24 -1.18
C GLY A 41 -8.20 4.59 -0.65
N LYS A 42 -9.17 5.49 -0.46
CA LYS A 42 -8.91 6.86 -0.02
C LYS A 42 -8.14 6.91 1.31
N MET A 43 -8.53 6.07 2.28
CA MET A 43 -7.88 6.08 3.59
C MET A 43 -6.45 5.57 3.53
N SER A 44 -6.19 4.54 2.73
CA SER A 44 -4.84 4.02 2.56
C SER A 44 -3.93 5.06 1.91
N TRP A 45 -4.42 5.74 0.88
CA TRP A 45 -3.66 6.81 0.23
C TRP A 45 -3.36 7.95 1.18
N LYS A 46 -4.36 8.36 1.96
CA LYS A 46 -4.17 9.44 2.93
C LYS A 46 -3.08 9.07 3.94
N ALA A 47 -3.18 7.89 4.52
CA ALA A 47 -2.20 7.44 5.50
C ALA A 47 -0.81 7.29 4.88
N GLY A 48 -0.72 6.77 3.65
CA GLY A 48 0.54 6.60 2.95
C GLY A 48 1.23 7.92 2.66
N LEU A 49 0.47 8.90 2.17
CA LEU A 49 1.03 10.22 1.86
C LEU A 49 1.45 10.96 3.13
N GLU A 50 0.73 10.79 4.21
CA GLU A 50 1.09 11.39 5.49
C GLU A 50 2.33 10.76 6.11
N ALA A 51 2.63 9.51 5.77
CA ALA A 51 3.78 8.80 6.29
C ALA A 51 5.09 9.14 5.57
N LEU A 52 5.01 9.84 4.45
CA LEU A 52 6.21 10.21 3.67
C LEU A 52 7.07 11.26 4.37
#